data_34d7e3fb64175247f541a95b1038cfef
#
_entry.id   34d7e3fb64175247f541a95b1038cfef
#
_cell.length_a   1.000
_cell.length_b   1.000
_cell.length_c   1.000
_cell.angle_alpha   90.00
_cell.angle_beta   90.00
_cell.angle_gamma   90.00
#
_symmetry.space_group_name_H-M   'P 1'
#
loop_
_entity.id
_entity.type
_entity.pdbx_description
1 polymer ?
#
loop_
_entity_poly.entity_id
_entity_poly.type
_entity_poly.pdbx_seq_one_letter_code
_entity_poly.pdbx_strand_id
1 'polypeptide(L)'
;YTYNEPLVGWEYVRDTGRLVRKAGMKNVIVTNGSVSDQVLDEILPVADAMNIDLKGFTENYYRKLGGDLETVKHFITCASRRCHVELTALIVPGENDSDEEMREMAGWISSLSPEIPLHVSRFFPRWRMDDRPATDVARVYELVQIAREYLKYVWTGNC
;
A
#
# COMPACT_ATOMS: atom_id res chain seq x y z
N TYR A 1 6.11 -12.69 2.98
CA TYR A 1 7.35 -11.92 2.74
C TYR A 1 7.08 -10.48 3.14
N THR A 2 7.82 -9.93 4.09
CA THR A 2 7.43 -8.63 4.68
C THR A 2 8.59 -7.72 5.05
N TYR A 3 9.84 -8.16 5.20
CA TYR A 3 10.89 -7.35 5.80
C TYR A 3 12.19 -7.41 4.99
N ASN A 4 12.77 -6.26 4.62
CA ASN A 4 12.39 -4.85 4.61
C ASN A 4 11.44 -4.49 3.46
N GLU A 5 11.95 -4.57 2.22
CA GLU A 5 11.21 -4.58 0.98
C GLU A 5 11.54 -5.90 0.27
N PRO A 6 10.63 -6.87 0.26
CA PRO A 6 10.92 -8.20 -0.28
C PRO A 6 11.22 -8.20 -1.78
N LEU A 7 10.70 -7.22 -2.53
CA LEU A 7 10.90 -7.17 -3.97
C LEU A 7 12.29 -6.63 -4.38
N VAL A 8 13.11 -6.16 -3.44
CA VAL A 8 14.55 -5.93 -3.70
C VAL A 8 15.26 -7.26 -3.99
N GLY A 9 14.83 -8.34 -3.36
CA GLY A 9 15.32 -9.72 -3.63
C GLY A 9 14.23 -10.56 -4.29
N TRP A 10 13.60 -10.02 -5.34
CA TRP A 10 12.44 -10.64 -5.98
C TRP A 10 12.68 -12.07 -6.49
N GLU A 11 13.92 -12.40 -6.92
CA GLU A 11 14.28 -13.75 -7.35
C GLU A 11 14.11 -14.76 -6.21
N TYR A 12 14.52 -14.38 -4.99
CA TYR A 12 14.30 -15.20 -3.80
C TYR A 12 12.81 -15.39 -3.51
N VAL A 13 12.02 -14.31 -3.59
CA VAL A 13 10.56 -14.38 -3.37
C VAL A 13 9.90 -15.28 -4.41
N ARG A 14 10.26 -15.14 -5.69
CA ARG A 14 9.75 -15.97 -6.78
C ARG A 14 10.08 -17.45 -6.56
N ASP A 15 11.34 -17.76 -6.33
CA ASP A 15 11.80 -19.16 -6.27
C ASP A 15 11.30 -19.87 -5.01
N THR A 16 11.34 -19.17 -3.86
CA THR A 16 10.74 -19.66 -2.62
C THR A 16 9.22 -19.77 -2.75
N GLY A 17 8.57 -18.81 -3.40
CA GLY A 17 7.12 -18.81 -3.62
C GLY A 17 6.64 -20.02 -4.43
N ARG A 18 7.42 -20.46 -5.42
CA ARG A 18 7.14 -21.69 -6.15
C ARG A 18 7.19 -22.93 -5.25
N LEU A 19 8.15 -22.99 -4.32
CA LEU A 19 8.28 -24.09 -3.34
C LEU A 19 7.13 -24.08 -2.33
N VAL A 20 6.76 -22.90 -1.83
CA VAL A 20 5.64 -22.69 -0.89
C VAL A 20 4.33 -23.18 -1.52
N ARG A 21 4.04 -22.80 -2.76
CA ARG A 21 2.85 -23.28 -3.49
C ARG A 21 2.87 -24.78 -3.70
N LYS A 22 4.04 -25.37 -4.07
CA LYS A 22 4.19 -26.83 -4.20
C LYS A 22 3.91 -27.56 -2.90
N ALA A 23 4.16 -26.91 -1.75
CA ALA A 23 3.84 -27.44 -0.41
C ALA A 23 2.36 -27.20 0.00
N GLY A 24 1.52 -26.65 -0.88
CA GLY A 24 0.10 -26.38 -0.59
C GLY A 24 -0.16 -25.12 0.26
N MET A 25 0.86 -24.29 0.47
CA MET A 25 0.77 -23.06 1.25
C MET A 25 0.54 -21.83 0.35
N LYS A 26 0.19 -20.70 0.95
CA LYS A 26 -0.08 -19.42 0.30
C LYS A 26 1.06 -18.44 0.46
N ASN A 27 1.31 -17.63 -0.57
CA ASN A 27 2.28 -16.56 -0.54
C ASN A 27 1.59 -15.22 -0.34
N VAL A 28 1.95 -14.51 0.72
CA VAL A 28 1.52 -13.14 1.01
C VAL A 28 2.73 -12.23 0.97
N ILE A 29 2.65 -11.14 0.22
CA ILE A 29 3.74 -10.18 0.01
C ILE A 29 3.31 -8.82 0.56
N VAL A 30 4.14 -8.23 1.42
CA VAL A 30 3.99 -6.84 1.89
C VAL A 30 5.07 -6.02 1.20
N THR A 31 4.69 -5.02 0.39
CA THR A 31 5.61 -4.31 -0.49
C THR A 31 5.21 -2.84 -0.70
N ASN A 32 6.16 -2.02 -1.06
CA ASN A 32 5.90 -0.64 -1.50
C ASN A 32 5.46 -0.53 -2.98
N GLY A 33 5.45 -1.64 -3.72
CA GLY A 33 5.03 -1.68 -5.12
C GLY A 33 5.92 -0.93 -6.12
N SER A 34 7.09 -0.45 -5.69
CA SER A 34 7.99 0.37 -6.52
C SER A 34 8.99 -0.51 -7.27
N VAL A 35 8.52 -1.22 -8.27
CA VAL A 35 9.32 -2.15 -9.09
C VAL A 35 9.04 -1.98 -10.58
N SER A 36 9.93 -2.53 -11.42
CA SER A 36 9.72 -2.57 -12.87
C SER A 36 8.68 -3.62 -13.28
N ASP A 37 8.13 -3.49 -14.48
CA ASP A 37 7.18 -4.45 -15.06
C ASP A 37 7.77 -5.86 -15.14
N GLN A 38 9.07 -5.98 -15.40
CA GLN A 38 9.75 -7.28 -15.40
C GLN A 38 9.62 -8.00 -14.04
N VAL A 39 9.82 -7.28 -12.94
CA VAL A 39 9.68 -7.85 -11.58
C VAL A 39 8.23 -8.19 -11.30
N LEU A 40 7.31 -7.32 -11.68
CA LEU A 40 5.87 -7.53 -11.54
C LEU A 40 5.42 -8.82 -12.24
N ASP A 41 5.82 -9.02 -13.48
CA ASP A 41 5.48 -10.22 -14.28
C ASP A 41 6.02 -11.52 -13.67
N GLU A 42 7.17 -11.47 -13.00
CA GLU A 42 7.77 -12.63 -12.33
C GLU A 42 7.14 -12.94 -10.96
N ILE A 43 6.61 -11.95 -10.28
CA ILE A 43 6.07 -12.08 -8.92
C ILE A 43 4.57 -12.41 -8.92
N LEU A 44 3.78 -11.82 -9.82
CA LEU A 44 2.33 -12.06 -9.88
C LEU A 44 1.96 -13.55 -10.00
N PRO A 45 2.67 -14.40 -10.76
CA PRO A 45 2.34 -15.82 -10.83
C PRO A 45 2.48 -16.60 -9.52
N VAL A 46 3.26 -16.09 -8.56
CA VAL A 46 3.49 -16.77 -7.28
C VAL A 46 2.74 -16.14 -6.11
N ALA A 47 2.26 -14.91 -6.24
CA ALA A 47 1.52 -14.21 -5.19
C ALA A 47 0.08 -14.72 -5.09
N ASP A 48 -0.38 -14.99 -3.88
CA ASP A 48 -1.79 -15.29 -3.58
C ASP A 48 -2.50 -14.07 -2.98
N ALA A 49 -1.77 -13.24 -2.24
CA ALA A 49 -2.24 -11.95 -1.71
C ALA A 49 -1.09 -10.96 -1.56
N MET A 50 -1.41 -9.67 -1.59
CA MET A 50 -0.46 -8.58 -1.33
C MET A 50 -1.07 -7.54 -0.40
N ASN A 51 -0.26 -6.99 0.52
CA ASN A 51 -0.53 -5.72 1.17
C ASN A 51 0.45 -4.71 0.58
N ILE A 52 -0.07 -3.67 -0.09
CA ILE A 52 0.76 -2.72 -0.84
C ILE A 52 0.68 -1.35 -0.16
N ASP A 53 1.84 -0.78 0.12
CA ASP A 53 1.94 0.56 0.66
C ASP A 53 1.59 1.62 -0.40
N LEU A 54 0.40 2.22 -0.31
CA LEU A 54 0.03 3.43 -1.04
C LEU A 54 0.26 4.63 -0.10
N LYS A 55 1.47 5.16 -0.12
CA LYS A 55 1.97 6.09 0.92
C LYS A 55 1.36 7.49 0.87
N GLY A 56 0.71 7.86 -0.23
CA GLY A 56 0.03 9.12 -0.48
C GLY A 56 -0.54 9.13 -1.88
N PHE A 57 -1.15 10.24 -2.30
CA PHE A 57 -1.79 10.33 -3.61
C PHE A 57 -1.35 11.56 -4.42
N THR A 58 -0.19 12.13 -4.07
CA THR A 58 0.42 13.24 -4.80
C THR A 58 1.83 12.89 -5.28
N GLU A 59 2.15 13.28 -6.52
CA GLU A 59 3.49 13.16 -7.10
C GLU A 59 4.56 13.86 -6.25
N ASN A 60 4.19 15.00 -5.64
CA ASN A 60 5.12 15.77 -4.82
C ASN A 60 5.55 15.00 -3.58
N TYR A 61 4.60 14.32 -2.92
CA TYR A 61 4.92 13.52 -1.74
C TYR A 61 5.73 12.27 -2.11
N TYR A 62 5.36 11.57 -3.19
CA TYR A 62 6.12 10.42 -3.68
C TYR A 62 7.57 10.77 -4.04
N ARG A 63 7.82 11.93 -4.68
CA ARG A 63 9.19 12.40 -4.94
C ARG A 63 9.99 12.66 -3.68
N LYS A 64 9.38 13.19 -2.61
CA LYS A 64 10.04 13.33 -1.29
C LYS A 64 10.43 11.98 -0.70
N LEU A 65 9.65 10.94 -0.95
CA LEU A 65 9.92 9.57 -0.51
C LEU A 65 10.92 8.83 -1.41
N GLY A 66 11.34 9.43 -2.53
CA GLY A 66 12.23 8.80 -3.51
C GLY A 66 11.53 7.78 -4.40
N GLY A 67 10.19 7.83 -4.49
CA GLY A 67 9.36 6.95 -5.31
C GLY A 67 8.64 7.70 -6.44
N ASP A 68 7.77 6.97 -7.15
CA ASP A 68 6.93 7.45 -8.23
C ASP A 68 5.51 6.91 -8.05
N LEU A 69 4.52 7.81 -8.01
CA LEU A 69 3.13 7.44 -7.74
C LEU A 69 2.53 6.58 -8.86
N GLU A 70 2.80 6.92 -10.12
CA GLU A 70 2.23 6.19 -11.25
C GLU A 70 2.77 4.77 -11.35
N THR A 71 4.04 4.55 -11.00
CA THR A 71 4.62 3.19 -10.89
C THR A 71 3.85 2.35 -9.86
N VAL A 72 3.58 2.90 -8.68
CA VAL A 72 2.84 2.18 -7.62
C VAL A 72 1.38 1.96 -8.00
N LYS A 73 0.72 2.94 -8.61
CA LYS A 73 -0.65 2.79 -9.13
C LYS A 73 -0.73 1.72 -10.21
N HIS A 74 0.25 1.67 -11.13
CA HIS A 74 0.33 0.61 -12.14
C HIS A 74 0.48 -0.76 -11.49
N PHE A 75 1.40 -0.91 -10.52
CA PHE A 75 1.59 -2.13 -9.76
C PHE A 75 0.29 -2.61 -9.10
N ILE A 76 -0.39 -1.72 -8.36
CA ILE A 76 -1.67 -2.03 -7.69
C ILE A 76 -2.73 -2.46 -8.71
N THR A 77 -2.83 -1.75 -9.84
CA THR A 77 -3.79 -2.07 -10.91
C THR A 77 -3.56 -3.46 -11.48
N CYS A 78 -2.30 -3.85 -11.72
CA CYS A 78 -1.97 -5.17 -12.22
C CYS A 78 -2.20 -6.26 -11.16
N ALA A 79 -1.79 -6.01 -9.92
CA ALA A 79 -1.95 -6.95 -8.80
C ALA A 79 -3.42 -7.24 -8.49
N SER A 80 -4.28 -6.21 -8.48
CA SER A 80 -5.72 -6.34 -8.15
C SER A 80 -6.49 -7.23 -9.12
N ARG A 81 -5.98 -7.44 -10.32
CA ARG A 81 -6.56 -8.34 -11.34
C ARG A 81 -6.12 -9.79 -11.20
N ARG A 82 -5.13 -10.07 -10.35
CA ARG A 82 -4.45 -11.38 -10.30
C ARG A 82 -4.49 -12.05 -8.94
N CYS A 83 -4.48 -11.29 -7.86
CA CYS A 83 -4.49 -11.81 -6.49
C CYS A 83 -5.33 -10.92 -5.56
N HIS A 84 -5.52 -11.36 -4.34
CA HIS A 84 -6.12 -10.51 -3.31
C HIS A 84 -5.17 -9.35 -2.97
N VAL A 85 -5.68 -8.12 -2.96
CA VAL A 85 -4.92 -6.91 -2.64
C VAL A 85 -5.56 -6.17 -1.49
N GLU A 86 -4.76 -5.79 -0.52
CA GLU A 86 -5.07 -4.80 0.51
C GLU A 86 -4.07 -3.63 0.38
N LEU A 87 -4.50 -2.43 0.73
CA LEU A 87 -3.66 -1.24 0.66
C LEU A 87 -3.44 -0.65 2.05
N THR A 88 -2.24 -0.11 2.28
CA THR A 88 -1.91 0.58 3.52
C THR A 88 -1.43 2.00 3.23
N ALA A 89 -2.09 3.00 3.84
CA ALA A 89 -1.69 4.40 3.84
C ALA A 89 -1.26 4.82 5.24
N LEU A 90 0.00 5.24 5.40
CA LEU A 90 0.51 5.84 6.63
C LEU A 90 0.27 7.35 6.56
N ILE A 91 -0.57 7.87 7.43
CA ILE A 91 -0.93 9.28 7.44
C ILE A 91 0.12 10.10 8.19
N VAL A 92 0.78 11.01 7.49
CA VAL A 92 1.87 11.85 8.00
C VAL A 92 1.39 13.30 8.05
N PRO A 93 1.40 13.96 9.22
CA PRO A 93 0.91 15.34 9.37
C PRO A 93 1.61 16.32 8.43
N GLY A 94 0.81 17.08 7.66
CA GLY A 94 1.28 18.09 6.72
C GLY A 94 1.83 17.54 5.39
N GLU A 95 1.73 16.23 5.14
CA GLU A 95 2.18 15.62 3.87
C GLU A 95 1.00 15.03 3.08
N ASN A 96 0.26 14.08 3.66
CA ASN A 96 -0.82 13.34 3.01
C ASN A 96 -2.08 13.23 3.90
N ASP A 97 -2.29 14.20 4.77
CA ASP A 97 -3.38 14.19 5.75
C ASP A 97 -4.56 15.08 5.38
N SER A 98 -4.69 15.52 4.11
CA SER A 98 -5.83 16.34 3.66
C SER A 98 -7.06 15.48 3.31
N ASP A 99 -8.26 16.10 3.42
CA ASP A 99 -9.53 15.48 3.01
C ASP A 99 -9.56 15.22 1.51
N GLU A 100 -9.06 16.17 0.73
CA GLU A 100 -9.04 16.13 -0.72
C GLU A 100 -8.21 14.94 -1.21
N GLU A 101 -7.00 14.77 -0.66
CA GLU A 101 -6.12 13.67 -1.06
C GLU A 101 -6.72 12.30 -0.70
N MET A 102 -7.37 12.20 0.48
CA MET A 102 -8.06 10.96 0.87
C MET A 102 -9.24 10.65 -0.06
N ARG A 103 -10.02 11.65 -0.49
CA ARG A 103 -11.11 11.45 -1.48
C ARG A 103 -10.58 10.99 -2.82
N GLU A 104 -9.51 11.61 -3.32
CA GLU A 104 -8.87 11.22 -4.58
C GLU A 104 -8.32 9.79 -4.52
N MET A 105 -7.60 9.45 -3.44
CA MET A 105 -7.07 8.13 -3.20
C MET A 105 -8.18 7.06 -3.15
N ALA A 106 -9.18 7.27 -2.29
CA ALA A 106 -10.27 6.31 -2.10
C ALA A 106 -11.15 6.18 -3.36
N GLY A 107 -11.40 7.29 -4.07
CA GLY A 107 -12.11 7.29 -5.35
C GLY A 107 -11.36 6.49 -6.41
N TRP A 108 -10.03 6.66 -6.51
CA TRP A 108 -9.22 5.86 -7.43
C TRP A 108 -9.22 4.38 -7.07
N ILE A 109 -9.03 4.02 -5.79
CA ILE A 109 -9.10 2.63 -5.33
C ILE A 109 -10.46 2.03 -5.68
N SER A 110 -11.55 2.75 -5.41
CA SER A 110 -12.92 2.32 -5.73
C SER A 110 -13.13 2.09 -7.22
N SER A 111 -12.45 2.85 -8.09
CA SER A 111 -12.50 2.66 -9.55
C SER A 111 -11.88 1.32 -10.00
N LEU A 112 -10.97 0.76 -9.23
CA LEU A 112 -10.43 -0.59 -9.44
C LEU A 112 -11.39 -1.64 -8.86
N SER A 113 -11.75 -1.50 -7.59
CA SER A 113 -12.78 -2.27 -6.90
C SER A 113 -13.10 -1.63 -5.54
N PRO A 114 -14.38 -1.39 -5.21
CA PRO A 114 -14.77 -0.92 -3.87
C PRO A 114 -14.57 -1.96 -2.77
N GLU A 115 -14.20 -3.20 -3.13
CA GLU A 115 -13.93 -4.31 -2.22
C GLU A 115 -12.47 -4.36 -1.76
N ILE A 116 -11.56 -3.55 -2.34
CA ILE A 116 -10.16 -3.51 -1.90
C ILE A 116 -10.09 -2.87 -0.51
N PRO A 117 -9.59 -3.59 0.51
CA PRO A 117 -9.42 -3.04 1.84
C PRO A 117 -8.36 -1.95 1.88
N LEU A 118 -8.66 -0.86 2.61
CA LEU A 118 -7.72 0.22 2.89
C LEU A 118 -7.44 0.30 4.39
N HIS A 119 -6.17 0.19 4.77
CA HIS A 119 -5.68 0.40 6.14
C HIS A 119 -5.12 1.82 6.26
N VAL A 120 -5.78 2.66 7.04
CA VAL A 120 -5.36 4.04 7.33
C VAL A 120 -4.62 4.04 8.65
N SER A 121 -3.29 4.12 8.58
CA SER A 121 -2.41 3.93 9.75
C SER A 121 -1.87 5.24 10.29
N ARG A 122 -1.80 5.31 11.62
CA ARG A 122 -1.23 6.44 12.35
C ARG A 122 0.29 6.47 12.21
N PHE A 123 0.86 7.63 11.88
CA PHE A 123 2.31 7.88 11.90
C PHE A 123 2.79 8.20 13.33
N PHE A 124 4.00 7.74 13.62
CA PHE A 124 4.78 8.14 14.81
C PHE A 124 6.15 8.67 14.36
N PRO A 125 6.65 9.77 14.94
CA PRO A 125 7.93 10.35 14.58
C PRO A 125 9.07 9.36 14.86
N ARG A 126 9.89 9.11 13.84
CA ARG A 126 11.08 8.25 13.95
C ARG A 126 12.12 8.65 12.92
N TRP A 127 13.38 8.39 13.24
CA TRP A 127 14.54 8.57 12.39
C TRP A 127 14.62 10.00 11.82
N ARG A 128 14.54 10.21 10.51
CA ARG A 128 14.63 11.51 9.83
C ARG A 128 13.31 12.27 9.74
N MET A 129 12.24 11.73 10.32
CA MET A 129 10.92 12.37 10.39
C MET A 129 10.54 12.57 11.87
N ASP A 130 11.40 13.27 12.61
CA ASP A 130 11.23 13.63 14.02
C ASP A 130 10.86 15.11 14.21
N ASP A 131 10.70 15.85 13.11
CA ASP A 131 10.35 17.26 13.03
C ASP A 131 8.85 17.56 13.21
N ARG A 132 8.03 16.53 13.40
CA ARG A 132 6.57 16.63 13.50
C ARG A 132 5.99 15.67 14.55
N PRO A 133 4.81 15.98 15.13
CA PRO A 133 4.16 15.08 16.09
C PRO A 133 3.64 13.81 15.42
N ALA A 134 3.26 12.82 16.23
CA ALA A 134 2.44 11.71 15.76
C ALA A 134 1.10 12.24 15.22
N THR A 135 0.53 11.56 14.23
CA THR A 135 -0.78 11.94 13.67
C THR A 135 -1.83 11.93 14.79
N ASP A 136 -2.69 12.94 14.82
CA ASP A 136 -3.82 12.95 15.73
C ASP A 136 -4.74 11.75 15.43
N VAL A 137 -5.13 11.03 16.47
CA VAL A 137 -6.04 9.88 16.36
C VAL A 137 -7.38 10.30 15.77
N ALA A 138 -7.91 11.47 16.19
CA ALA A 138 -9.16 12.00 15.63
C ALA A 138 -9.04 12.21 14.11
N ARG A 139 -7.89 12.72 13.63
CA ARG A 139 -7.64 12.92 12.21
C ARG A 139 -7.64 11.61 11.43
N VAL A 140 -7.05 10.55 11.98
CA VAL A 140 -7.09 9.21 11.32
C VAL A 140 -8.54 8.73 11.18
N TYR A 141 -9.36 8.90 12.23
CA TYR A 141 -10.78 8.51 12.17
C TYR A 141 -11.58 9.35 11.17
N GLU A 142 -11.33 10.65 11.06
CA GLU A 142 -11.97 11.52 10.06
C GLU A 142 -11.66 11.03 8.63
N LEU A 143 -10.39 10.76 8.32
CA LEU A 143 -9.98 10.25 7.02
C LEU A 143 -10.57 8.88 6.71
N VAL A 144 -10.71 8.01 7.72
CA VAL A 144 -11.40 6.72 7.56
C VAL A 144 -12.87 6.91 7.19
N GLN A 145 -13.57 7.90 7.79
CA GLN A 145 -14.97 8.16 7.41
C GLN A 145 -15.08 8.65 5.96
N ILE A 146 -14.16 9.52 5.51
CA ILE A 146 -14.10 9.97 4.11
C ILE A 146 -13.88 8.77 3.17
N ALA A 147 -12.92 7.91 3.47
CA ALA A 147 -12.62 6.76 2.64
C ALA A 147 -13.80 5.75 2.56
N ARG A 148 -14.59 5.63 3.64
CA ARG A 148 -15.80 4.78 3.69
C ARG A 148 -16.95 5.25 2.79
N GLU A 149 -16.92 6.48 2.29
CA GLU A 149 -17.86 6.94 1.27
C GLU A 149 -17.64 6.23 -0.09
N TYR A 150 -16.44 5.70 -0.32
CA TYR A 150 -16.00 5.09 -1.57
C TYR A 150 -15.75 3.59 -1.46
N LEU A 151 -15.30 3.09 -0.28
CA LEU A 151 -14.80 1.75 -0.07
C LEU A 151 -15.59 1.01 1.00
N LYS A 152 -15.80 -0.29 0.82
CA LYS A 152 -16.55 -1.14 1.78
C LYS A 152 -15.73 -1.47 3.03
N TYR A 153 -14.41 -1.61 2.89
CA TYR A 153 -13.54 -2.08 3.95
C TYR A 153 -12.44 -1.05 4.22
N VAL A 154 -12.60 -0.27 5.28
CA VAL A 154 -11.61 0.71 5.72
C VAL A 154 -11.34 0.53 7.21
N TRP A 155 -10.08 0.33 7.57
CA TRP A 155 -9.63 0.04 8.92
C TRP A 155 -8.62 1.06 9.41
N THR A 156 -8.67 1.38 10.71
CA THR A 156 -7.59 2.15 11.37
C THR A 156 -6.43 1.24 11.75
N GLY A 157 -5.19 1.77 11.68
CA GLY A 157 -4.00 1.11 12.17
C GLY A 157 -3.20 1.98 13.13
N ASN A 158 -2.56 1.37 14.12
CA ASN A 158 -1.70 2.03 15.10
C ASN A 158 -2.42 3.09 15.97
N CYS A 159 -3.72 2.97 16.17
CA CYS A 159 -4.56 3.84 17.03
C CYS A 159 -4.83 3.19 18.37
#